data_0dfc8c554cb39bfb7b72ec166970eac1
#
_entry.id   0dfc8c554cb39bfb7b72ec166970eac1
#
_cell.length_a   1.000
_cell.length_b   1.000
_cell.length_c   1.000
_cell.angle_alpha   90.00
_cell.angle_beta   90.00
_cell.angle_gamma   90.00
#
_symmetry.space_group_name_H-M   'P 1'
#
loop_
_entity.id
_entity.type
_entity.pdbx_description
1 polymer ?
#
loop_
_entity_poly.entity_id
_entity_poly.type
_entity_poly.pdbx_seq_one_letter_code
_entity_poly.pdbx_strand_id
1 'polypeptide(L)'
;MRRVLAAVGLITMAGAGQAAGGHLERVLAAREIRVCIWPDYYGISYRNPKTQQLEGIDIDMARALARDLNVAVRFVDSSFAQLIGDVTQDRCDIAMFAIGITPQRSEKLHFTRPHLVSDIYAITTKSNRRIRTWDDIDKPGVVVAVAKGTLHEPIMRDKLRQATLLVTDTTQGREQEVESGRADVFMTDFPFSRRMLETTDWARLVAPAATYHLTPYAYAMQQGDSPWHERVEQFLADATRDGQLMAAIRRHKLDPIAAPTSASKN
;
A
#
# COMPACT_ATOMS: atom_id res chain seq x y z
N MET A 1 -14.62 80.47 -14.29
CA MET A 1 -14.37 79.39 -13.30
C MET A 1 -15.15 78.17 -13.73
N ARG A 2 -14.48 77.21 -14.40
CA ARG A 2 -15.09 75.94 -14.83
C ARG A 2 -14.54 74.83 -13.90
N ARG A 3 -15.43 74.18 -13.16
CA ARG A 3 -15.13 73.03 -12.32
C ARG A 3 -15.17 71.75 -13.18
N VAL A 4 -14.07 71.06 -13.29
CA VAL A 4 -13.97 69.73 -13.90
C VAL A 4 -14.18 68.73 -12.79
N LEU A 5 -15.24 67.90 -12.88
CA LEU A 5 -15.49 66.79 -12.02
C LEU A 5 -14.77 65.51 -12.67
N ALA A 6 -13.78 65.01 -12.00
CA ALA A 6 -13.16 63.73 -12.36
C ALA A 6 -13.96 62.61 -11.72
N ALA A 7 -14.55 61.71 -12.52
CA ALA A 7 -15.20 60.51 -12.07
C ALA A 7 -14.12 59.39 -11.96
N VAL A 8 -13.85 58.93 -10.74
CA VAL A 8 -13.01 57.79 -10.47
C VAL A 8 -13.87 56.54 -10.58
N GLY A 9 -13.67 55.77 -11.67
CA GLY A 9 -14.31 54.46 -11.85
C GLY A 9 -13.61 53.40 -10.99
N LEU A 10 -14.33 52.85 -10.02
CA LEU A 10 -13.90 51.72 -9.22
C LEU A 10 -14.08 50.45 -10.06
N ILE A 11 -12.99 49.87 -10.57
CA ILE A 11 -12.98 48.52 -11.20
C ILE A 11 -12.90 47.49 -10.08
N THR A 12 -14.03 46.89 -9.71
CA THR A 12 -14.09 45.69 -8.86
C THR A 12 -13.64 44.48 -9.68
N MET A 13 -12.38 44.06 -9.52
CA MET A 13 -11.96 42.76 -9.97
C MET A 13 -12.63 41.70 -9.08
N ALA A 14 -13.69 41.07 -9.59
CA ALA A 14 -14.21 39.83 -9.04
C ALA A 14 -13.15 38.73 -9.29
N GLY A 15 -12.34 38.44 -8.27
CA GLY A 15 -11.51 37.28 -8.24
C GLY A 15 -12.42 36.05 -8.24
N ALA A 16 -12.57 35.39 -9.40
CA ALA A 16 -13.12 34.04 -9.47
C ALA A 16 -12.16 33.11 -8.70
N GLY A 17 -12.49 32.80 -7.45
CA GLY A 17 -11.87 31.71 -6.72
C GLY A 17 -12.09 30.46 -7.53
N GLN A 18 -11.08 30.00 -8.26
CA GLN A 18 -11.07 28.67 -8.80
C GLN A 18 -11.13 27.73 -7.59
N ALA A 19 -12.29 27.12 -7.37
CA ALA A 19 -12.36 25.93 -6.56
C ALA A 19 -11.35 24.96 -7.17
N ALA A 20 -10.33 24.59 -6.40
CA ALA A 20 -9.34 23.63 -6.87
C ALA A 20 -10.12 22.38 -7.28
N GLY A 21 -10.17 22.08 -8.58
CA GLY A 21 -10.87 20.91 -9.10
C GLY A 21 -10.38 19.64 -8.40
N GLY A 22 -11.27 18.65 -8.20
CA GLY A 22 -10.92 17.37 -7.60
C GLY A 22 -9.76 16.67 -8.33
N HIS A 23 -9.24 15.60 -7.75
CA HIS A 23 -8.13 14.83 -8.35
C HIS A 23 -8.46 14.37 -9.77
N LEU A 24 -9.71 13.93 -10.02
CA LEU A 24 -10.12 13.50 -11.35
C LEU A 24 -9.91 14.60 -12.41
N GLU A 25 -10.39 15.82 -12.14
CA GLU A 25 -10.23 16.95 -13.06
C GLU A 25 -8.74 17.29 -13.28
N ARG A 26 -7.95 17.31 -12.21
CA ARG A 26 -6.50 17.58 -12.30
C ARG A 26 -5.76 16.52 -13.11
N VAL A 27 -6.04 15.24 -12.88
CA VAL A 27 -5.44 14.12 -13.61
C VAL A 27 -5.75 14.20 -15.10
N LEU A 28 -7.01 14.47 -15.46
CA LEU A 28 -7.44 14.60 -16.86
C LEU A 28 -6.83 15.84 -17.52
N ALA A 29 -6.79 16.98 -16.83
CA ALA A 29 -6.21 18.21 -17.34
C ALA A 29 -4.68 18.10 -17.51
N ALA A 30 -3.98 17.49 -16.56
CA ALA A 30 -2.55 17.24 -16.62
C ALA A 30 -2.16 16.14 -17.61
N ARG A 31 -3.12 15.29 -18.03
CA ARG A 31 -2.88 14.06 -18.79
C ARG A 31 -1.86 13.12 -18.11
N GLU A 32 -1.81 13.16 -16.81
CA GLU A 32 -0.89 12.35 -16.00
C GLU A 32 -1.55 12.00 -14.66
N ILE A 33 -1.43 10.72 -14.25
CA ILE A 33 -1.78 10.25 -12.92
C ILE A 33 -0.50 9.97 -12.11
N ARG A 34 -0.42 10.50 -10.90
CA ARG A 34 0.68 10.27 -9.96
C ARG A 34 0.30 9.11 -9.04
N VAL A 35 1.07 8.03 -9.08
CA VAL A 35 0.78 6.81 -8.30
C VAL A 35 1.91 6.59 -7.29
N CYS A 36 1.60 6.72 -5.99
CA CYS A 36 2.52 6.33 -4.94
C CYS A 36 2.67 4.81 -4.90
N ILE A 37 3.91 4.34 -4.84
CA ILE A 37 4.28 2.92 -4.75
C ILE A 37 5.36 2.73 -3.68
N TRP A 38 5.43 1.52 -3.10
CA TRP A 38 6.60 1.10 -2.35
C TRP A 38 7.46 0.19 -3.23
N PRO A 39 8.61 0.67 -3.77
CA PRO A 39 9.33 -0.04 -4.83
C PRO A 39 10.08 -1.30 -4.38
N ASP A 40 10.01 -1.67 -3.11
CA ASP A 40 10.60 -2.90 -2.57
C ASP A 40 9.56 -4.02 -2.31
N TYR A 41 8.35 -3.90 -2.85
CA TYR A 41 7.27 -4.84 -2.56
C TYR A 41 7.11 -5.90 -3.66
N TYR A 42 7.79 -7.03 -3.46
CA TYR A 42 7.86 -8.14 -4.44
C TYR A 42 6.48 -8.66 -4.85
N GLY A 43 6.26 -8.78 -6.16
CA GLY A 43 4.98 -9.17 -6.75
C GLY A 43 3.87 -8.12 -6.68
N ILE A 44 4.06 -7.02 -5.94
CA ILE A 44 3.09 -5.93 -5.76
C ILE A 44 3.50 -4.69 -6.55
N SER A 45 4.61 -4.05 -6.18
CA SER A 45 5.11 -2.79 -6.78
C SER A 45 6.65 -2.75 -6.74
N TYR A 46 7.25 -3.84 -7.22
CA TYR A 46 8.68 -4.11 -7.07
C TYR A 46 9.51 -3.45 -8.17
N ARG A 47 10.57 -2.74 -7.79
CA ARG A 47 11.61 -2.28 -8.72
C ARG A 47 12.72 -3.32 -8.77
N ASN A 48 12.82 -4.00 -9.90
CA ASN A 48 13.87 -5.00 -10.09
C ASN A 48 15.27 -4.34 -10.01
N PRO A 49 16.13 -4.75 -9.07
CA PRO A 49 17.42 -4.08 -8.86
C PRO A 49 18.38 -4.21 -10.03
N LYS A 50 18.22 -5.24 -10.87
CA LYS A 50 19.09 -5.47 -12.04
C LYS A 50 18.65 -4.68 -13.26
N THR A 51 17.33 -4.62 -13.53
CA THR A 51 16.77 -3.98 -14.73
C THR A 51 16.23 -2.58 -14.47
N GLN A 52 16.06 -2.20 -13.20
CA GLN A 52 15.40 -0.98 -12.74
C GLN A 52 13.93 -0.85 -13.20
N GLN A 53 13.38 -1.89 -13.78
CA GLN A 53 11.98 -1.90 -14.22
C GLN A 53 11.04 -2.16 -13.03
N LEU A 54 9.91 -1.46 -13.07
CA LEU A 54 8.81 -1.69 -12.13
C LEU A 54 7.93 -2.83 -12.62
N GLU A 55 7.65 -3.77 -11.72
CA GLU A 55 6.82 -4.95 -11.95
C GLU A 55 5.95 -5.26 -10.72
N GLY A 56 4.86 -5.97 -10.91
CA GLY A 56 3.94 -6.35 -9.85
C GLY A 56 2.49 -6.01 -10.21
N ILE A 57 1.57 -6.58 -9.42
CA ILE A 57 0.13 -6.42 -9.68
C ILE A 57 -0.29 -4.95 -9.68
N ASP A 58 0.19 -4.16 -8.71
CA ASP A 58 -0.22 -2.76 -8.57
C ASP A 58 0.42 -1.86 -9.64
N ILE A 59 1.57 -2.26 -10.19
CA ILE A 59 2.16 -1.62 -11.36
C ILE A 59 1.31 -1.90 -12.62
N ASP A 60 0.87 -3.15 -12.81
CA ASP A 60 0.01 -3.53 -13.93
C ASP A 60 -1.34 -2.81 -13.85
N MET A 61 -1.94 -2.76 -12.67
CA MET A 61 -3.24 -2.11 -12.44
C MET A 61 -3.14 -0.58 -12.52
N ALA A 62 -2.05 0.04 -12.06
CA ALA A 62 -1.81 1.47 -12.23
C ALA A 62 -1.69 1.85 -13.72
N ARG A 63 -0.96 1.04 -14.50
CA ARG A 63 -0.88 1.23 -15.96
C ARG A 63 -2.24 1.01 -16.64
N ALA A 64 -3.05 0.07 -16.14
CA ALA A 64 -4.39 -0.17 -16.64
C ALA A 64 -5.34 1.01 -16.34
N LEU A 65 -5.31 1.54 -15.12
CA LEU A 65 -6.06 2.74 -14.73
C LEU A 65 -5.67 3.96 -15.58
N ALA A 66 -4.37 4.16 -15.81
CA ALA A 66 -3.89 5.25 -16.65
C ALA A 66 -4.39 5.14 -18.09
N ARG A 67 -4.39 3.92 -18.68
CA ARG A 67 -4.97 3.68 -20.01
C ARG A 67 -6.47 3.94 -20.05
N ASP A 68 -7.19 3.52 -19.03
CA ASP A 68 -8.63 3.70 -18.90
C ASP A 68 -9.03 5.19 -18.78
N LEU A 69 -8.18 5.99 -18.14
CA LEU A 69 -8.30 7.45 -18.07
C LEU A 69 -7.72 8.18 -19.30
N ASN A 70 -7.05 7.47 -20.21
CA ASN A 70 -6.31 8.03 -21.34
C ASN A 70 -5.27 9.08 -20.94
N VAL A 71 -4.47 8.75 -19.91
CA VAL A 71 -3.40 9.60 -19.36
C VAL A 71 -2.09 8.81 -19.21
N ALA A 72 -0.97 9.51 -19.02
CA ALA A 72 0.29 8.90 -18.63
C ALA A 72 0.28 8.50 -17.15
N VAL A 73 1.08 7.49 -16.76
CA VAL A 73 1.31 7.16 -15.35
C VAL A 73 2.70 7.61 -14.93
N ARG A 74 2.79 8.33 -13.80
CA ARG A 74 4.04 8.67 -13.12
C ARG A 74 4.07 8.01 -11.75
N PHE A 75 5.02 7.11 -11.55
CA PHE A 75 5.22 6.47 -10.26
C PHE A 75 6.03 7.38 -9.33
N VAL A 76 5.58 7.45 -8.07
CA VAL A 76 6.20 8.23 -6.99
C VAL A 76 6.64 7.25 -5.90
N ASP A 77 7.93 7.16 -5.65
CA ASP A 77 8.45 6.29 -4.59
C ASP A 77 7.97 6.80 -3.22
N SER A 78 7.44 5.89 -2.41
CA SER A 78 6.86 6.10 -1.10
C SER A 78 7.24 4.94 -0.17
N SER A 79 6.62 4.86 1.00
CA SER A 79 6.75 3.77 1.95
C SER A 79 5.52 3.68 2.86
N PHE A 80 5.37 2.59 3.61
CA PHE A 80 4.29 2.50 4.59
C PHE A 80 4.36 3.58 5.68
N ALA A 81 5.58 4.01 6.05
CA ALA A 81 5.77 5.10 7.02
C ALA A 81 5.38 6.47 6.47
N GLN A 82 5.52 6.68 5.15
CA GLN A 82 5.21 7.94 4.47
C GLN A 82 3.80 7.98 3.86
N LEU A 83 3.12 6.83 3.76
CA LEU A 83 1.83 6.66 3.07
C LEU A 83 0.82 7.78 3.37
N ILE A 84 0.50 7.98 4.65
CA ILE A 84 -0.51 8.97 5.05
C ILE A 84 -0.07 10.37 4.65
N GLY A 85 1.19 10.72 4.94
CA GLY A 85 1.75 12.02 4.57
C GLY A 85 1.74 12.26 3.07
N ASP A 86 2.18 11.30 2.28
CA ASP A 86 2.28 11.44 0.83
C ASP A 86 0.91 11.63 0.17
N VAL A 87 -0.11 10.89 0.63
CA VAL A 87 -1.48 11.02 0.10
C VAL A 87 -2.13 12.31 0.57
N THR A 88 -2.06 12.64 1.87
CA THR A 88 -2.74 13.82 2.42
C THR A 88 -2.09 15.16 2.05
N GLN A 89 -0.78 15.15 1.70
CA GLN A 89 -0.05 16.31 1.20
C GLN A 89 -0.01 16.39 -0.33
N ASP A 90 -0.86 15.63 -1.01
CA ASP A 90 -1.02 15.65 -2.47
C ASP A 90 0.28 15.36 -3.26
N ARG A 91 1.17 14.48 -2.73
CA ARG A 91 2.35 14.02 -3.48
C ARG A 91 1.98 13.02 -4.58
N CYS A 92 0.87 12.33 -4.43
CA CYS A 92 0.28 11.44 -5.42
C CYS A 92 -1.25 11.50 -5.40
N ASP A 93 -1.87 11.11 -6.49
CA ASP A 93 -3.33 11.12 -6.66
C ASP A 93 -3.95 9.84 -6.07
N ILE A 94 -3.18 8.77 -6.03
CA ILE A 94 -3.56 7.46 -5.48
C ILE A 94 -2.31 6.71 -5.01
N ALA A 95 -2.45 5.92 -3.96
CA ALA A 95 -1.42 4.99 -3.50
C ALA A 95 -1.82 3.55 -3.85
N MET A 96 -0.92 2.83 -4.56
CA MET A 96 -1.14 1.48 -5.07
C MET A 96 0.07 0.60 -4.74
N PHE A 97 0.07 -0.01 -3.52
CA PHE A 97 1.09 -0.95 -3.05
C PHE A 97 0.53 -1.88 -1.95
N ALA A 98 -0.58 -2.56 -2.25
CA ALA A 98 -1.25 -3.53 -1.38
C ALA A 98 -1.42 -3.00 0.06
N ILE A 99 -2.11 -1.86 0.17
CA ILE A 99 -2.22 -1.14 1.43
C ILE A 99 -3.27 -1.81 2.31
N GLY A 100 -2.84 -2.35 3.47
CA GLY A 100 -3.75 -2.92 4.45
C GLY A 100 -4.72 -1.88 5.00
N ILE A 101 -6.01 -2.19 4.95
CA ILE A 101 -7.06 -1.38 5.56
C ILE A 101 -6.96 -1.56 7.09
N THR A 102 -6.66 -0.50 7.80
CA THR A 102 -6.63 -0.47 9.26
C THR A 102 -7.44 0.72 9.79
N PRO A 103 -7.99 0.66 11.03
CA PRO A 103 -8.74 1.78 11.60
C PRO A 103 -7.95 3.09 11.55
N GLN A 104 -6.67 3.07 11.97
CA GLN A 104 -5.80 4.24 11.96
C GLN A 104 -5.64 4.86 10.56
N ARG A 105 -5.49 4.03 9.52
CA ARG A 105 -5.37 4.51 8.14
C ARG A 105 -6.70 5.03 7.61
N SER A 106 -7.81 4.36 7.95
CA SER A 106 -9.17 4.75 7.52
C SER A 106 -9.63 6.09 8.12
N GLU A 107 -9.04 6.53 9.25
CA GLU A 107 -9.26 7.88 9.78
C GLU A 107 -8.71 8.99 8.88
N LYS A 108 -7.74 8.68 8.01
CA LYS A 108 -7.01 9.68 7.20
C LYS A 108 -7.12 9.45 5.71
N LEU A 109 -7.43 8.23 5.28
CA LEU A 109 -7.43 7.80 3.89
C LEU A 109 -8.78 7.20 3.50
N HIS A 110 -9.16 7.38 2.24
CA HIS A 110 -10.30 6.70 1.64
C HIS A 110 -9.79 5.49 0.84
N PHE A 111 -10.37 4.32 1.08
CA PHE A 111 -9.97 3.06 0.47
C PHE A 111 -10.96 2.60 -0.59
N THR A 112 -10.45 1.95 -1.63
CA THR A 112 -11.30 1.16 -2.54
C THR A 112 -11.77 -0.12 -1.86
N ARG A 113 -12.68 -0.86 -2.53
CA ARG A 113 -12.92 -2.27 -2.18
C ARG A 113 -11.59 -3.03 -2.20
N PRO A 114 -11.41 -4.03 -1.30
CA PRO A 114 -10.19 -4.81 -1.29
C PRO A 114 -10.13 -5.74 -2.50
N HIS A 115 -8.93 -5.89 -3.06
CA HIS A 115 -8.65 -6.80 -4.16
C HIS A 115 -7.74 -7.97 -3.77
N LEU A 116 -7.04 -7.86 -2.63
CA LEU A 116 -6.24 -8.92 -2.01
C LEU A 116 -6.57 -9.00 -0.51
N VAL A 117 -6.26 -10.14 0.11
CA VAL A 117 -6.39 -10.35 1.56
C VAL A 117 -5.22 -11.22 2.01
N SER A 118 -4.38 -10.74 2.92
CA SER A 118 -3.25 -11.52 3.42
C SER A 118 -3.33 -11.72 4.93
N ASP A 119 -2.87 -12.88 5.37
CA ASP A 119 -2.58 -13.11 6.78
C ASP A 119 -1.16 -12.66 7.12
N ILE A 120 -0.82 -12.69 8.41
CA ILE A 120 0.52 -12.42 8.91
C ILE A 120 1.30 -13.74 8.98
N TYR A 121 2.55 -13.68 8.52
CA TYR A 121 3.52 -14.76 8.56
C TYR A 121 4.78 -14.29 9.31
N ALA A 122 5.61 -15.23 9.73
CA ALA A 122 6.91 -14.91 10.29
C ALA A 122 8.04 -15.56 9.47
N ILE A 123 9.15 -14.86 9.37
CA ILE A 123 10.40 -15.37 8.80
C ILE A 123 11.43 -15.47 9.91
N THR A 124 12.09 -16.63 9.98
CA THR A 124 13.25 -16.89 10.85
C THR A 124 14.37 -17.51 10.04
N THR A 125 15.54 -17.73 10.64
CA THR A 125 16.63 -18.43 9.94
C THR A 125 16.44 -19.95 9.96
N LYS A 126 16.97 -20.66 8.96
CA LYS A 126 17.00 -22.13 8.92
C LYS A 126 17.78 -22.73 10.09
N SER A 127 18.75 -22.00 10.63
CA SER A 127 19.56 -22.39 11.78
C SER A 127 18.89 -22.14 13.12
N ASN A 128 17.84 -21.33 13.19
CA ASN A 128 17.14 -21.01 14.44
C ASN A 128 16.47 -22.29 15.00
N ARG A 129 16.87 -22.68 16.23
CA ARG A 129 16.35 -23.85 16.95
C ARG A 129 15.27 -23.49 17.97
N ARG A 130 15.13 -22.20 18.31
CA ARG A 130 14.16 -21.69 19.30
C ARG A 130 12.76 -21.61 18.70
N ILE A 131 12.64 -21.08 17.48
CA ILE A 131 11.36 -20.91 16.80
C ILE A 131 11.16 -22.06 15.82
N ARG A 132 10.29 -23.02 16.14
CA ARG A 132 9.94 -24.15 15.29
C ARG A 132 8.54 -24.02 14.70
N THR A 133 7.63 -23.51 15.51
CA THR A 133 6.22 -23.30 15.20
C THR A 133 5.81 -21.87 15.52
N TRP A 134 4.60 -21.49 15.14
CA TRP A 134 4.02 -20.18 15.45
C TRP A 134 3.92 -19.95 16.97
N ASP A 135 3.59 -20.97 17.74
CA ASP A 135 3.39 -20.88 19.19
C ASP A 135 4.70 -20.61 19.98
N ASP A 136 5.84 -20.76 19.31
CA ASP A 136 7.14 -20.42 19.90
C ASP A 136 7.44 -18.91 19.85
N ILE A 137 6.68 -18.13 19.08
CA ILE A 137 6.99 -16.72 18.80
C ILE A 137 6.76 -15.85 20.04
N ASP A 138 5.60 -16.01 20.71
CA ASP A 138 5.29 -15.19 21.90
C ASP A 138 5.73 -15.89 23.18
N LYS A 139 7.04 -16.02 23.39
CA LYS A 139 7.65 -16.60 24.59
C LYS A 139 8.67 -15.65 25.20
N PRO A 140 8.93 -15.78 26.53
CA PRO A 140 9.94 -14.97 27.20
C PRO A 140 11.31 -15.08 26.52
N GLY A 141 11.95 -13.94 26.28
CA GLY A 141 13.27 -13.83 25.68
C GLY A 141 13.29 -13.99 24.16
N VAL A 142 12.15 -14.19 23.48
CA VAL A 142 12.05 -14.11 22.02
C VAL A 142 11.98 -12.64 21.61
N VAL A 143 12.70 -12.29 20.53
CA VAL A 143 12.70 -10.98 19.91
C VAL A 143 12.00 -11.05 18.56
N VAL A 144 10.89 -10.29 18.43
CA VAL A 144 10.06 -10.21 17.22
C VAL A 144 10.29 -8.86 16.54
N ALA A 145 10.84 -8.87 15.34
CA ALA A 145 11.11 -7.65 14.59
C ALA A 145 9.93 -7.27 13.67
N VAL A 146 9.62 -5.99 13.59
CA VAL A 146 8.68 -5.39 12.64
C VAL A 146 9.28 -4.11 12.07
N ALA A 147 8.84 -3.69 10.88
CA ALA A 147 9.24 -2.40 10.32
C ALA A 147 8.20 -1.33 10.67
N LYS A 148 8.69 -0.14 11.03
CA LYS A 148 7.90 1.04 11.34
C LYS A 148 6.92 1.40 10.22
N GLY A 149 5.70 1.77 10.60
CA GLY A 149 4.63 2.19 9.69
C GLY A 149 3.94 1.03 8.94
N THR A 150 4.48 -0.20 8.98
CA THR A 150 3.76 -1.37 8.45
C THR A 150 2.59 -1.73 9.36
N LEU A 151 1.62 -2.47 8.82
CA LEU A 151 0.48 -2.97 9.62
C LEU A 151 0.92 -3.92 10.74
N HIS A 152 2.08 -4.56 10.59
CA HIS A 152 2.59 -5.52 11.58
C HIS A 152 2.95 -4.85 12.91
N GLU A 153 3.42 -3.60 12.88
CA GLU A 153 3.83 -2.90 14.11
C GLU A 153 2.67 -2.77 15.13
N PRO A 154 1.53 -2.12 14.81
CA PRO A 154 0.44 -1.99 15.77
C PRO A 154 -0.18 -3.34 16.14
N ILE A 155 -0.29 -4.28 15.19
CA ILE A 155 -0.85 -5.60 15.45
C ILE A 155 0.01 -6.39 16.42
N MET A 156 1.34 -6.43 16.23
CA MET A 156 2.22 -7.17 17.12
C MET A 156 2.36 -6.48 18.47
N ARG A 157 2.31 -5.16 18.52
CA ARG A 157 2.26 -4.41 19.78
C ARG A 157 1.01 -4.76 20.61
N ASP A 158 -0.11 -4.99 19.95
CA ASP A 158 -1.36 -5.41 20.61
C ASP A 158 -1.36 -6.89 21.00
N LYS A 159 -0.83 -7.78 20.16
CA LYS A 159 -0.97 -9.23 20.32
C LYS A 159 0.12 -9.88 21.16
N LEU A 160 1.36 -9.40 21.13
CA LEU A 160 2.46 -9.97 21.93
C LEU A 160 2.24 -9.72 23.42
N ARG A 161 2.50 -10.74 24.22
CA ARG A 161 2.36 -10.70 25.69
C ARG A 161 3.67 -10.95 26.42
N GLN A 162 4.56 -11.78 25.85
CA GLN A 162 5.78 -12.26 26.51
C GLN A 162 7.04 -11.95 25.70
N ALA A 163 6.95 -11.94 24.38
CA ALA A 163 8.08 -11.63 23.50
C ALA A 163 8.38 -10.12 23.47
N THR A 164 9.63 -9.79 23.20
CA THR A 164 10.07 -8.41 23.01
C THR A 164 9.82 -7.97 21.58
N LEU A 165 9.09 -6.87 21.37
CA LEU A 165 8.90 -6.26 20.06
C LEU A 165 10.06 -5.31 19.73
N LEU A 166 10.76 -5.58 18.62
CA LEU A 166 11.79 -4.72 18.05
C LEU A 166 11.23 -4.01 16.81
N VAL A 167 11.14 -2.68 16.87
CA VAL A 167 10.69 -1.87 15.73
C VAL A 167 11.92 -1.31 15.01
N THR A 168 12.09 -1.65 13.73
CA THR A 168 13.17 -1.12 12.88
C THR A 168 12.64 -0.01 11.98
N ASP A 169 13.50 0.93 11.58
CA ASP A 169 13.11 2.05 10.73
C ASP A 169 12.79 1.63 9.29
N THR A 170 13.34 0.50 8.84
CA THR A 170 13.18 -0.02 7.48
C THR A 170 12.83 -1.50 7.46
N THR A 171 12.22 -1.97 6.39
CA THR A 171 11.96 -3.40 6.15
C THR A 171 13.26 -4.20 6.04
N GLN A 172 14.28 -3.64 5.39
CA GLN A 172 15.60 -4.26 5.33
C GLN A 172 16.26 -4.38 6.71
N GLY A 173 16.06 -3.38 7.59
CA GLY A 173 16.56 -3.42 8.96
C GLY A 173 16.04 -4.65 9.72
N ARG A 174 14.73 -4.95 9.64
CA ARG A 174 14.17 -6.15 10.30
C ARG A 174 14.73 -7.47 9.75
N GLU A 175 15.03 -7.52 8.43
CA GLU A 175 15.68 -8.68 7.82
C GLU A 175 17.08 -8.88 8.41
N GLN A 176 17.88 -7.81 8.48
CA GLN A 176 19.23 -7.83 9.03
C GLN A 176 19.26 -8.21 10.52
N GLU A 177 18.28 -7.78 11.32
CA GLU A 177 18.16 -8.18 12.72
C GLU A 177 17.99 -9.68 12.88
N VAL A 178 17.17 -10.33 12.03
CA VAL A 178 16.95 -11.76 12.06
C VAL A 178 18.13 -12.52 11.46
N GLU A 179 18.67 -12.10 10.33
CA GLU A 179 19.82 -12.73 9.69
C GLU A 179 21.06 -12.76 10.62
N SER A 180 21.28 -11.66 11.35
CA SER A 180 22.38 -11.56 12.31
C SER A 180 22.12 -12.22 13.67
N GLY A 181 20.91 -12.76 13.90
CA GLY A 181 20.51 -13.39 15.16
C GLY A 181 20.21 -12.42 16.32
N ARG A 182 20.09 -11.10 16.07
CA ARG A 182 19.66 -10.13 17.09
C ARG A 182 18.16 -10.16 17.30
N ALA A 183 17.38 -10.59 16.31
CA ALA A 183 15.98 -10.96 16.45
C ALA A 183 15.78 -12.44 16.09
N ASP A 184 14.78 -13.08 16.69
CA ASP A 184 14.46 -14.49 16.42
C ASP A 184 13.61 -14.65 15.16
N VAL A 185 12.67 -13.71 14.93
CA VAL A 185 11.77 -13.68 13.78
C VAL A 185 11.49 -12.25 13.36
N PHE A 186 11.09 -12.05 12.11
CA PHE A 186 10.37 -10.84 11.74
C PHE A 186 8.99 -11.17 11.17
N MET A 187 8.03 -10.27 11.40
CA MET A 187 6.67 -10.43 10.90
C MET A 187 6.55 -9.82 9.51
N THR A 188 5.76 -10.50 8.67
CA THR A 188 5.55 -10.13 7.28
C THR A 188 4.21 -10.65 6.78
N ASP A 189 3.95 -10.50 5.48
CA ASP A 189 2.78 -10.98 4.78
C ASP A 189 3.14 -12.00 3.67
N PHE A 190 2.14 -12.45 2.93
CA PHE A 190 2.32 -13.46 1.88
C PHE A 190 3.30 -13.01 0.78
N PRO A 191 3.16 -11.83 0.13
CA PRO A 191 4.06 -11.43 -0.95
C PRO A 191 5.52 -11.32 -0.51
N PHE A 192 5.75 -10.70 0.65
CA PHE A 192 7.11 -10.52 1.16
C PHE A 192 7.72 -11.84 1.66
N SER A 193 6.92 -12.72 2.28
CA SER A 193 7.38 -14.05 2.68
C SER A 193 7.87 -14.86 1.47
N ARG A 194 7.17 -14.78 0.34
CA ARG A 194 7.60 -15.41 -0.91
C ARG A 194 8.94 -14.86 -1.39
N ARG A 195 9.10 -13.52 -1.39
CA ARG A 195 10.39 -12.91 -1.72
C ARG A 195 11.51 -13.54 -0.90
N MET A 196 11.35 -13.60 0.42
CA MET A 196 12.38 -14.15 1.31
C MET A 196 12.73 -15.60 0.97
N LEU A 197 11.74 -16.43 0.69
CA LEU A 197 11.97 -17.84 0.34
C LEU A 197 12.58 -18.04 -1.06
N GLU A 198 12.28 -17.14 -2.00
CA GLU A 198 12.76 -17.23 -3.38
C GLU A 198 14.15 -16.56 -3.58
N THR A 199 14.51 -15.59 -2.73
CA THR A 199 15.71 -14.75 -2.97
C THR A 199 16.79 -14.85 -1.89
N THR A 200 16.54 -15.56 -0.79
CA THR A 200 17.53 -15.74 0.28
C THR A 200 17.70 -17.20 0.66
N ASP A 201 18.94 -17.59 0.97
CA ASP A 201 19.25 -18.98 1.35
C ASP A 201 19.01 -19.27 2.83
N TRP A 202 18.97 -18.24 3.67
CA TRP A 202 18.86 -18.40 5.12
C TRP A 202 17.42 -18.46 5.64
N ALA A 203 16.46 -17.91 4.88
CA ALA A 203 15.09 -17.70 5.34
C ALA A 203 14.30 -19.02 5.47
N ARG A 204 13.49 -19.10 6.53
CA ARG A 204 12.50 -20.16 6.76
C ARG A 204 11.19 -19.53 7.21
N LEU A 205 10.10 -19.93 6.56
CA LEU A 205 8.75 -19.49 6.88
C LEU A 205 8.24 -20.18 8.15
N VAL A 206 7.57 -19.41 9.00
CA VAL A 206 6.74 -19.88 10.10
C VAL A 206 5.33 -19.32 9.90
N ALA A 207 4.42 -20.20 9.51
CA ALA A 207 3.02 -19.84 9.28
C ALA A 207 2.18 -20.14 10.52
N PRO A 208 1.14 -19.37 10.82
CA PRO A 208 0.16 -19.72 11.85
C PRO A 208 -0.63 -20.97 11.44
N ALA A 209 -1.01 -21.80 12.42
CA ALA A 209 -1.80 -23.02 12.19
C ALA A 209 -3.26 -22.72 11.77
N ALA A 210 -3.76 -21.55 12.13
CA ALA A 210 -5.07 -21.02 11.75
C ALA A 210 -4.92 -19.53 11.42
N THR A 211 -5.95 -18.92 10.86
CA THR A 211 -5.98 -17.49 10.60
C THR A 211 -5.58 -16.69 11.84
N TYR A 212 -4.53 -15.88 11.71
CA TYR A 212 -3.99 -15.07 12.78
C TYR A 212 -4.52 -13.63 12.75
N HIS A 213 -4.44 -12.98 11.59
CA HIS A 213 -4.95 -11.63 11.39
C HIS A 213 -5.10 -11.30 9.91
N LEU A 214 -6.22 -11.70 9.31
CA LEU A 214 -6.52 -11.36 7.91
C LEU A 214 -6.67 -9.85 7.76
N THR A 215 -5.91 -9.30 6.84
CA THR A 215 -5.97 -7.88 6.49
C THR A 215 -6.35 -7.74 5.02
N PRO A 216 -7.45 -7.05 4.71
CA PRO A 216 -7.80 -6.71 3.34
C PRO A 216 -6.87 -5.62 2.81
N TYR A 217 -6.43 -5.76 1.55
CA TYR A 217 -5.58 -4.81 0.84
C TYR A 217 -6.34 -4.09 -0.25
N ALA A 218 -6.20 -2.77 -0.27
CA ALA A 218 -6.90 -1.88 -1.18
C ALA A 218 -5.98 -0.74 -1.66
N TYR A 219 -6.46 0.03 -2.63
CA TYR A 219 -5.85 1.31 -3.01
C TYR A 219 -6.32 2.40 -2.05
N ALA A 220 -5.47 3.40 -1.83
CA ALA A 220 -5.77 4.48 -0.89
C ALA A 220 -5.66 5.85 -1.57
N MET A 221 -6.57 6.73 -1.22
CA MET A 221 -6.70 8.09 -1.74
C MET A 221 -6.98 9.08 -0.62
N GLN A 222 -6.87 10.35 -0.93
CA GLN A 222 -7.27 11.42 -0.03
C GLN A 222 -8.78 11.34 0.26
N GLN A 223 -9.16 11.62 1.51
CA GLN A 223 -10.58 11.73 1.88
C GLN A 223 -11.24 12.97 1.28
N GLY A 224 -12.56 12.93 1.11
CA GLY A 224 -13.35 14.07 0.69
C GLY A 224 -13.44 14.28 -0.83
N ASP A 225 -12.80 13.45 -1.64
CA ASP A 225 -12.89 13.49 -3.12
C ASP A 225 -13.72 12.30 -3.65
N SER A 226 -15.03 12.38 -3.47
CA SER A 226 -15.95 11.33 -3.90
C SER A 226 -15.88 11.04 -5.42
N PRO A 227 -15.83 12.03 -6.32
CA PRO A 227 -15.75 11.77 -7.76
C PRO A 227 -14.49 10.95 -8.14
N TRP A 228 -13.34 11.25 -7.51
CA TRP A 228 -12.12 10.49 -7.74
C TRP A 228 -12.23 9.05 -7.23
N HIS A 229 -12.72 8.89 -5.99
CA HIS A 229 -12.93 7.56 -5.40
C HIS A 229 -13.90 6.72 -6.23
N GLU A 230 -15.05 7.25 -6.63
CA GLU A 230 -16.04 6.56 -7.45
C GLU A 230 -15.46 6.15 -8.81
N ARG A 231 -14.65 7.00 -9.42
CA ARG A 231 -13.99 6.70 -10.69
C ARG A 231 -13.00 5.53 -10.59
N VAL A 232 -12.21 5.49 -9.51
CA VAL A 232 -11.27 4.38 -9.26
C VAL A 232 -12.02 3.10 -8.89
N GLU A 233 -13.08 3.18 -8.09
CA GLU A 233 -13.96 2.06 -7.76
C GLU A 233 -14.60 1.45 -9.00
N GLN A 234 -15.08 2.30 -9.94
CA GLN A 234 -15.63 1.85 -11.21
C GLN A 234 -14.60 1.09 -12.04
N PHE A 235 -13.38 1.65 -12.16
CA PHE A 235 -12.28 0.97 -12.85
C PHE A 235 -12.00 -0.40 -12.22
N LEU A 236 -11.91 -0.50 -10.89
CA LEU A 236 -11.63 -1.76 -10.21
C LEU A 236 -12.75 -2.77 -10.40
N ALA A 237 -14.02 -2.33 -10.42
CA ALA A 237 -15.18 -3.18 -10.70
C ALA A 237 -15.13 -3.72 -12.14
N ASP A 238 -14.82 -2.87 -13.11
CA ASP A 238 -14.70 -3.24 -14.51
C ASP A 238 -13.54 -4.21 -14.74
N ALA A 239 -12.35 -3.92 -14.20
CA ALA A 239 -11.19 -4.81 -14.26
C ALA A 239 -11.42 -6.18 -13.60
N THR A 240 -12.27 -6.21 -12.56
CA THR A 240 -12.68 -7.47 -11.92
C THR A 240 -13.63 -8.25 -12.81
N ARG A 241 -14.67 -7.61 -13.34
CA ARG A 241 -15.67 -8.21 -14.23
C ARG A 241 -15.04 -8.76 -15.50
N ASP A 242 -14.12 -8.00 -16.10
CA ASP A 242 -13.49 -8.34 -17.38
C ASP A 242 -12.30 -9.31 -17.20
N GLY A 243 -12.01 -9.74 -15.97
CA GLY A 243 -10.96 -10.70 -15.63
C GLY A 243 -9.55 -10.12 -15.64
N GLN A 244 -9.37 -8.83 -15.89
CA GLN A 244 -8.06 -8.17 -15.93
C GLN A 244 -7.34 -8.24 -14.59
N LEU A 245 -8.07 -7.96 -13.50
CA LEU A 245 -7.54 -8.07 -12.14
C LEU A 245 -7.09 -9.50 -11.83
N MET A 246 -7.91 -10.49 -12.14
CA MET A 246 -7.57 -11.90 -11.90
C MET A 246 -6.38 -12.36 -12.75
N ALA A 247 -6.28 -11.90 -13.99
CA ALA A 247 -5.12 -12.17 -14.84
C ALA A 247 -3.83 -11.58 -14.26
N ALA A 248 -3.88 -10.38 -13.68
CA ALA A 248 -2.74 -9.76 -12.98
C ALA A 248 -2.39 -10.52 -11.69
N ILE A 249 -3.38 -10.93 -10.87
CA ILE A 249 -3.20 -11.76 -9.67
C ILE A 249 -2.42 -13.04 -10.03
N ARG A 250 -2.86 -13.78 -11.05
CA ARG A 250 -2.21 -15.02 -11.50
C ARG A 250 -0.80 -14.79 -12.03
N ARG A 251 -0.60 -13.75 -12.85
CA ARG A 251 0.72 -13.39 -13.40
C ARG A 251 1.75 -13.21 -12.29
N HIS A 252 1.35 -12.57 -11.19
CA HIS A 252 2.23 -12.31 -10.06
C HIS A 252 2.15 -13.38 -8.97
N LYS A 253 1.44 -14.53 -9.22
CA LYS A 253 1.31 -15.68 -8.31
C LYS A 253 0.74 -15.27 -6.95
N LEU A 254 -0.29 -14.43 -6.96
CA LEU A 254 -0.98 -13.93 -5.77
C LEU A 254 -2.34 -14.60 -5.56
N ASP A 255 -2.64 -15.68 -6.31
CA ASP A 255 -3.89 -16.44 -6.21
C ASP A 255 -4.26 -16.81 -4.75
N PRO A 256 -3.30 -17.22 -3.88
CA PRO A 256 -3.63 -17.60 -2.50
C PRO A 256 -4.19 -16.46 -1.65
N ILE A 257 -3.99 -15.22 -2.08
CA ILE A 257 -4.43 -14.02 -1.35
C ILE A 257 -5.41 -13.16 -2.16
N ALA A 258 -5.96 -13.69 -3.26
CA ALA A 258 -7.01 -13.00 -3.99
C ALA A 258 -8.22 -12.74 -3.06
N ALA A 259 -8.71 -11.50 -3.03
CA ALA A 259 -9.92 -11.21 -2.26
C ALA A 259 -11.10 -12.00 -2.85
N PRO A 260 -12.00 -12.53 -2.01
CA PRO A 260 -13.22 -13.16 -2.51
C PRO A 260 -14.00 -12.15 -3.37
N THR A 261 -14.26 -12.51 -4.61
CA THR A 261 -15.24 -11.76 -5.40
C THR A 261 -16.57 -11.90 -4.69
N SER A 262 -17.15 -10.79 -4.22
CA SER A 262 -18.53 -10.81 -3.76
C SER A 262 -19.40 -11.27 -4.94
N ALA A 263 -19.74 -12.57 -4.98
CA ALA A 263 -20.79 -13.03 -5.84
C ALA A 263 -22.01 -12.16 -5.52
N SER A 264 -22.55 -11.50 -6.53
CA SER A 264 -23.81 -10.77 -6.40
C SER A 264 -24.81 -11.72 -5.74
N LYS A 265 -25.24 -11.40 -4.53
CA LYS A 265 -26.44 -12.04 -3.98
C LYS A 265 -27.57 -11.60 -4.90
N ASN A 266 -27.95 -12.48 -5.83
CA ASN A 266 -29.24 -12.40 -6.52
C ASN A 266 -30.38 -12.58 -5.51
#